data_e7920626e7252d5d897678bc86466bab
#
_entry.id   e7920626e7252d5d897678bc86466bab
#
_cell.length_a   1.000
_cell.length_b   1.000
_cell.length_c   1.000
_cell.angle_alpha   90.00
_cell.angle_beta   90.00
_cell.angle_gamma   90.00
#
_symmetry.space_group_name_H-M   'P 1'
#
loop_
_entity.id
_entity.type
_entity.pdbx_description
1 polymer ?
#
loop_
_entity_poly.entity_id
_entity_poly.type
_entity_poly.pdbx_seq_one_letter_code
_entity_poly.pdbx_strand_id
1 'polypeptide(L)'
;MRSTAETGSADEPLDLLCVGLGPFGLGLACLADPLPDVRAAFLDRRPGFDWHPGLLFEDATLQVPFLADLVTMADPTSEHSFLNWLKETGQLYSFYVRESFYPLRRDYNAYCRWAASRVPGLHWGQDVLEVRRPSGSGAWQVHSR
;
A
#
# COMPACT_ATOMS: atom_id res chain seq x y z
N MET A 1 -12.90 24.81 9.76
CA MET A 1 -13.64 24.22 8.64
C MET A 1 -12.72 23.15 8.06
N ARG A 2 -13.00 21.89 8.33
CA ARG A 2 -12.22 20.76 7.80
C ARG A 2 -12.92 20.28 6.54
N SER A 3 -12.22 20.30 5.41
CA SER A 3 -12.69 19.79 4.14
C SER A 3 -12.87 18.27 4.26
N THR A 4 -14.12 17.81 4.15
CA THR A 4 -14.42 16.42 3.86
C THR A 4 -14.00 16.20 2.40
N ALA A 5 -12.98 15.39 2.18
CA ALA A 5 -12.65 14.93 0.84
C ALA A 5 -13.79 14.01 0.36
N GLU A 6 -14.66 14.53 -0.50
CA GLU A 6 -15.60 13.71 -1.25
C GLU A 6 -14.80 12.89 -2.27
N THR A 7 -14.51 11.64 -1.95
CA THR A 7 -13.94 10.67 -2.88
C THR A 7 -15.09 9.94 -3.58
N GLY A 8 -15.42 10.41 -4.76
CA GLY A 8 -16.46 9.85 -5.63
C GLY A 8 -17.79 10.62 -5.54
N SER A 9 -18.34 10.97 -6.70
CA SER A 9 -19.71 11.48 -6.76
C SER A 9 -20.67 10.33 -6.43
N ALA A 10 -21.84 10.65 -5.86
CA ALA A 10 -22.87 9.66 -5.50
C ALA A 10 -23.39 8.86 -6.72
N ASP A 11 -23.05 9.27 -7.93
CA ASP A 11 -23.54 8.71 -9.19
C ASP A 11 -22.63 7.62 -9.78
N GLU A 12 -21.37 7.51 -9.33
CA GLU A 12 -20.44 6.51 -9.87
C GLU A 12 -19.71 5.75 -8.74
N PRO A 13 -20.16 4.54 -8.37
CA PRO A 13 -19.50 3.76 -7.33
C PRO A 13 -18.08 3.34 -7.76
N LEU A 14 -17.18 3.24 -6.79
CA LEU A 14 -15.84 2.66 -6.99
C LEU A 14 -15.97 1.15 -7.27
N ASP A 15 -15.06 0.62 -8.08
CA ASP A 15 -14.95 -0.82 -8.32
C ASP A 15 -14.28 -1.52 -7.12
N LEU A 16 -13.36 -0.80 -6.46
CA LEU A 16 -12.61 -1.31 -5.32
C LEU A 16 -12.44 -0.23 -4.25
N LEU A 17 -12.79 -0.57 -3.00
CA LEU A 17 -12.44 0.23 -1.85
C LEU A 17 -11.77 -0.67 -0.80
N CYS A 18 -10.54 -0.31 -0.42
CA CYS A 18 -9.77 -1.01 0.59
C CYS A 18 -9.71 -0.20 1.88
N VAL A 19 -9.96 -0.85 3.01
CA VAL A 19 -9.84 -0.26 4.35
C VAL A 19 -8.63 -0.84 5.05
N GLY A 20 -7.66 0.01 5.33
CA GLY A 20 -6.36 -0.34 5.93
C GLY A 20 -5.24 -0.44 4.89
N LEU A 21 -4.24 0.43 5.05
CA LEU A 21 -3.06 0.50 4.21
C LEU A 21 -1.83 -0.08 4.93
N GLY A 22 -1.98 -1.30 5.45
CA GLY A 22 -0.82 -2.15 5.79
C GLY A 22 -0.15 -2.68 4.53
N PRO A 23 0.88 -3.55 4.64
CA PRO A 23 1.56 -4.10 3.45
C PRO A 23 0.61 -4.75 2.44
N PHE A 24 -0.42 -5.47 2.89
CA PHE A 24 -1.38 -6.10 1.98
C PHE A 24 -2.26 -5.08 1.25
N GLY A 25 -2.79 -4.07 1.96
CA GLY A 25 -3.58 -3.00 1.34
C GLY A 25 -2.74 -2.17 0.36
N LEU A 26 -1.48 -1.89 0.72
CA LEU A 26 -0.54 -1.20 -0.16
C LEU A 26 -0.16 -2.06 -1.37
N GLY A 27 0.06 -3.36 -1.19
CA GLY A 27 0.31 -4.29 -2.30
C GLY A 27 -0.86 -4.34 -3.28
N LEU A 28 -2.10 -4.40 -2.77
CA LEU A 28 -3.29 -4.32 -3.60
C LEU A 28 -3.34 -2.99 -4.38
N ALA A 29 -2.98 -1.87 -3.75
CA ALA A 29 -2.92 -0.57 -4.42
C ALA A 29 -1.86 -0.54 -5.53
N CYS A 30 -0.66 -1.07 -5.28
CA CYS A 30 0.40 -1.20 -6.29
C CYS A 30 -0.01 -2.08 -7.48
N LEU A 31 -0.78 -3.14 -7.25
CA LEU A 31 -1.27 -4.02 -8.32
C LEU A 31 -2.46 -3.43 -9.08
N ALA A 32 -3.24 -2.56 -8.45
CA ALA A 32 -4.35 -1.86 -9.09
C ALA A 32 -3.89 -0.65 -9.93
N ASP A 33 -2.75 -0.04 -9.58
CA ASP A 33 -2.23 1.16 -10.23
C ASP A 33 -2.13 1.06 -11.76
N PRO A 34 -1.60 -0.04 -12.35
CA PRO A 34 -1.52 -0.18 -13.81
C PRO A 34 -2.85 -0.55 -14.50
N LEU A 35 -3.97 -0.61 -13.78
CA LEU A 35 -5.28 -1.00 -14.31
C LEU A 35 -6.17 0.23 -14.53
N PRO A 36 -6.17 0.85 -15.73
CA PRO A 36 -6.84 2.13 -15.95
C PRO A 36 -8.37 2.05 -15.84
N ASP A 37 -8.93 0.87 -15.98
CA ASP A 37 -10.38 0.64 -15.93
C ASP A 37 -10.88 0.35 -14.51
N VAL A 38 -9.98 0.28 -13.51
CA VAL A 38 -10.33 0.02 -12.11
C VAL A 38 -10.29 1.32 -11.31
N ARG A 39 -11.46 1.80 -10.91
CA ARG A 39 -11.59 2.94 -10.01
C ARG A 39 -11.43 2.47 -8.57
N ALA A 40 -10.26 2.69 -7.99
CA ALA A 40 -9.92 2.22 -6.66
C ALA A 40 -9.66 3.36 -5.69
N ALA A 41 -10.03 3.17 -4.42
CA ALA A 41 -9.63 4.02 -3.31
C ALA A 41 -9.17 3.17 -2.11
N PHE A 42 -8.19 3.68 -1.38
CA PHE A 42 -7.55 3.00 -0.27
C PHE A 42 -7.50 3.93 0.93
N LEU A 43 -8.17 3.55 2.02
CA LEU A 43 -8.35 4.40 3.20
C LEU A 43 -7.55 3.87 4.38
N ASP A 44 -6.88 4.75 5.11
CA ASP A 44 -6.25 4.42 6.40
C ASP A 44 -6.36 5.60 7.38
N ARG A 45 -6.65 5.29 8.64
CA ARG A 45 -6.74 6.29 9.72
C ARG A 45 -5.40 6.91 10.11
N ARG A 46 -4.28 6.25 9.81
CA ARG A 46 -2.94 6.76 10.08
C ARG A 46 -2.61 7.92 9.15
N PRO A 47 -1.69 8.82 9.55
CA PRO A 47 -1.29 9.96 8.72
C PRO A 47 -0.36 9.57 7.55
N GLY A 48 0.08 8.32 7.47
CA GLY A 48 0.98 7.80 6.45
C GLY A 48 1.37 6.36 6.73
N PHE A 49 2.14 5.77 5.81
CA PHE A 49 2.64 4.42 5.99
C PHE A 49 3.74 4.37 7.05
N ASP A 50 3.57 3.49 8.01
CA ASP A 50 4.61 3.09 8.95
C ASP A 50 4.34 1.66 9.43
N TRP A 51 5.34 0.78 9.28
CA TRP A 51 5.18 -0.64 9.56
C TRP A 51 5.95 -1.04 10.80
N HIS A 52 5.21 -1.37 11.87
CA HIS A 52 5.77 -1.82 13.15
C HIS A 52 6.94 -0.96 13.67
N PRO A 53 6.79 0.37 13.84
CA PRO A 53 7.89 1.29 14.17
C PRO A 53 8.62 0.91 15.45
N GLY A 54 7.96 0.24 16.41
CA GLY A 54 8.59 -0.26 17.62
C GLY A 54 9.44 -1.53 17.46
N LEU A 55 9.49 -2.13 16.25
CA LEU A 55 10.18 -3.39 15.97
C LEU A 55 11.23 -3.25 14.85
N LEU A 56 11.70 -2.05 14.59
CA LEU A 56 12.72 -1.75 13.56
C LEU A 56 14.14 -1.72 14.16
N PHE A 57 14.50 -2.79 14.90
CA PHE A 57 15.87 -2.95 15.41
C PHE A 57 16.88 -3.04 14.28
N GLU A 58 18.14 -2.63 14.56
CA GLU A 58 19.17 -2.45 13.56
C GLU A 58 19.40 -3.70 12.69
N ASP A 59 19.47 -4.88 13.32
CA ASP A 59 19.76 -6.16 12.68
C ASP A 59 18.50 -7.02 12.42
N ALA A 60 17.31 -6.50 12.70
CA ALA A 60 16.07 -7.26 12.53
C ALA A 60 15.75 -7.46 11.05
N THR A 61 15.70 -8.72 10.61
CA THR A 61 15.32 -9.11 9.26
C THR A 61 13.85 -9.51 9.16
N LEU A 62 13.33 -9.53 7.93
CA LEU A 62 12.10 -10.25 7.63
C LEU A 62 12.32 -11.75 7.77
N GLN A 63 11.25 -12.48 8.07
CA GLN A 63 11.24 -13.94 8.11
C GLN A 63 10.91 -14.56 6.74
N VAL A 64 10.75 -13.71 5.72
CA VAL A 64 10.44 -14.09 4.34
C VAL A 64 11.46 -13.45 3.39
N PRO A 65 11.78 -14.11 2.24
CA PRO A 65 12.66 -13.54 1.23
C PRO A 65 12.08 -12.24 0.64
N PHE A 66 12.95 -11.43 0.03
CA PHE A 66 12.57 -10.19 -0.64
C PHE A 66 11.53 -10.37 -1.76
N LEU A 67 11.40 -11.57 -2.31
CA LEU A 67 10.37 -11.90 -3.31
C LEU A 67 8.93 -11.82 -2.75
N ALA A 68 8.77 -11.93 -1.43
CA ALA A 68 7.49 -11.70 -0.76
C ALA A 68 7.29 -10.20 -0.45
N ASP A 69 7.60 -9.35 -1.41
CA ASP A 69 7.35 -7.92 -1.39
C ASP A 69 5.87 -7.59 -1.68
N LEU A 70 5.58 -6.35 -2.07
CA LEU A 70 4.21 -5.91 -2.33
C LEU A 70 3.58 -6.53 -3.60
N VAL A 71 4.39 -6.91 -4.60
CA VAL A 71 3.89 -7.17 -5.96
C VAL A 71 4.56 -8.33 -6.68
N THR A 72 5.82 -8.65 -6.39
CA THR A 72 6.66 -9.52 -7.25
C THR A 72 6.08 -10.91 -7.46
N MET A 73 5.38 -11.49 -6.47
CA MET A 73 4.76 -12.80 -6.62
C MET A 73 3.55 -12.80 -7.57
N ALA A 74 2.91 -11.65 -7.79
CA ALA A 74 1.80 -11.49 -8.72
C ALA A 74 2.25 -10.90 -10.06
N ASP A 75 3.13 -9.89 -10.01
CA ASP A 75 3.73 -9.25 -11.18
C ASP A 75 5.22 -8.99 -10.95
N PRO A 76 6.11 -9.89 -11.40
CA PRO A 76 7.55 -9.75 -11.23
C PRO A 76 8.15 -8.59 -12.05
N THR A 77 7.40 -7.99 -12.97
CA THR A 77 7.84 -6.87 -13.80
C THR A 77 7.40 -5.51 -13.27
N SER A 78 6.63 -5.49 -12.19
CA SER A 78 6.06 -4.28 -11.61
C SER A 78 7.14 -3.25 -11.23
N GLU A 79 6.87 -1.99 -11.56
CA GLU A 79 7.71 -0.86 -11.15
C GLU A 79 7.70 -0.63 -9.63
N HIS A 80 6.72 -1.19 -8.91
CA HIS A 80 6.61 -1.14 -7.45
C HIS A 80 7.35 -2.26 -6.73
N SER A 81 8.16 -3.07 -7.42
CA SER A 81 8.91 -4.17 -6.81
C SER A 81 10.03 -3.70 -5.89
N PHE A 82 10.38 -4.55 -4.91
CA PHE A 82 11.51 -4.30 -4.01
C PHE A 82 12.84 -4.13 -4.76
N LEU A 83 13.05 -4.90 -5.82
CA LEU A 83 14.26 -4.78 -6.65
C LEU A 83 14.30 -3.45 -7.41
N ASN A 84 13.17 -2.95 -7.88
CA ASN A 84 13.13 -1.64 -8.53
C ASN A 84 13.42 -0.52 -7.52
N TRP A 85 12.88 -0.59 -6.31
CA TRP A 85 13.21 0.33 -5.23
C TRP A 85 14.73 0.35 -4.93
N LEU A 86 15.35 -0.82 -4.80
CA LEU A 86 16.80 -0.92 -4.60
C LEU A 86 17.59 -0.28 -5.73
N LYS A 87 17.15 -0.49 -6.98
CA LYS A 87 17.77 0.10 -8.17
C LYS A 87 17.66 1.62 -8.14
N GLU A 88 16.48 2.16 -7.94
CA GLU A 88 16.23 3.61 -7.94
C GLU A 88 16.93 4.34 -6.80
N THR A 89 17.08 3.70 -5.66
CA THR A 89 17.77 4.26 -4.49
C THR A 89 19.29 3.98 -4.47
N GLY A 90 19.81 3.32 -5.51
CA GLY A 90 21.22 2.99 -5.62
C GLY A 90 21.73 1.91 -4.67
N GLN A 91 20.82 1.14 -4.07
CA GLN A 91 21.12 0.12 -3.05
C GLN A 91 21.26 -1.31 -3.61
N LEU A 92 20.96 -1.52 -4.90
CA LEU A 92 20.89 -2.86 -5.49
C LEU A 92 22.22 -3.63 -5.35
N TYR A 93 23.35 -2.96 -5.60
CA TYR A 93 24.67 -3.59 -5.49
C TYR A 93 25.02 -3.96 -4.05
N SER A 94 24.75 -3.06 -3.10
CA SER A 94 24.96 -3.33 -1.67
C SER A 94 24.09 -4.47 -1.15
N PHE A 95 22.86 -4.58 -1.66
CA PHE A 95 21.97 -5.69 -1.35
C PHE A 95 22.51 -7.02 -1.91
N TYR A 96 23.01 -7.01 -3.14
CA TYR A 96 23.62 -8.18 -3.76
C TYR A 96 24.84 -8.69 -2.99
N VAL A 97 25.76 -7.78 -2.61
CA VAL A 97 27.00 -8.13 -1.89
C VAL A 97 26.72 -8.69 -0.49
N ARG A 98 25.61 -8.35 0.10
CA ARG A 98 25.22 -8.89 1.41
C ARG A 98 24.91 -10.39 1.37
N GLU A 99 24.67 -10.99 0.20
CA GLU A 99 24.37 -12.41 0.00
C GLU A 99 23.25 -12.95 0.88
N SER A 100 22.25 -12.11 1.20
CA SER A 100 21.10 -12.47 2.00
C SER A 100 19.79 -12.15 1.29
N PHE A 101 18.92 -13.15 1.14
CA PHE A 101 17.58 -12.96 0.58
C PHE A 101 16.58 -12.30 1.53
N TYR A 102 16.93 -12.15 2.81
CA TYR A 102 16.07 -11.60 3.84
C TYR A 102 16.37 -10.11 4.05
N PRO A 103 15.46 -9.19 3.64
CA PRO A 103 15.65 -7.76 3.85
C PRO A 103 15.65 -7.41 5.35
N LEU A 104 16.32 -6.32 5.70
CA LEU A 104 16.12 -5.73 7.02
C LEU A 104 14.70 -5.15 7.14
N ARG A 105 14.11 -5.22 8.32
CA ARG A 105 12.76 -4.67 8.57
C ARG A 105 12.70 -3.17 8.28
N ARG A 106 13.76 -2.42 8.60
CA ARG A 106 13.87 -0.99 8.26
C ARG A 106 13.87 -0.74 6.75
N ASP A 107 14.56 -1.59 5.97
CA ASP A 107 14.62 -1.46 4.50
C ASP A 107 13.25 -1.76 3.89
N TYR A 108 12.56 -2.77 4.41
CA TYR A 108 11.20 -3.07 3.99
C TYR A 108 10.22 -1.93 4.31
N ASN A 109 10.32 -1.31 5.49
CA ASN A 109 9.52 -0.14 5.84
C ASN A 109 9.82 1.05 4.91
N ALA A 110 11.10 1.30 4.60
CA ALA A 110 11.50 2.35 3.67
C ALA A 110 10.97 2.09 2.25
N TYR A 111 11.04 0.85 1.79
CA TYR A 111 10.46 0.40 0.52
C TYR A 111 8.94 0.64 0.47
N CYS A 112 8.21 0.22 1.48
CA CYS A 112 6.76 0.43 1.53
C CYS A 112 6.40 1.93 1.55
N ARG A 113 7.16 2.77 2.26
CA ARG A 113 6.97 4.23 2.23
C ARG A 113 7.24 4.82 0.84
N TRP A 114 8.28 4.33 0.15
CA TRP A 114 8.57 4.70 -1.22
C TRP A 114 7.43 4.33 -2.18
N ALA A 115 6.91 3.11 -2.10
CA ALA A 115 5.76 2.68 -2.89
C ALA A 115 4.52 3.54 -2.56
N ALA A 116 4.22 3.77 -1.28
CA ALA A 116 3.09 4.60 -0.85
C ALA A 116 3.18 6.07 -1.30
N SER A 117 4.38 6.58 -1.60
CA SER A 117 4.55 7.93 -2.14
C SER A 117 4.29 8.06 -3.64
N ARG A 118 4.13 6.94 -4.35
CA ARG A 118 4.01 6.85 -5.81
C ARG A 118 2.63 6.43 -6.26
N VAL A 119 2.00 5.52 -5.53
CA VAL A 119 0.70 4.96 -5.89
C VAL A 119 -0.40 5.99 -5.64
N PRO A 120 -1.27 6.26 -6.61
CA PRO A 120 -2.41 7.15 -6.45
C PRO A 120 -3.55 6.50 -5.64
N GLY A 121 -4.55 7.29 -5.27
CA GLY A 121 -5.77 6.81 -4.61
C GLY A 121 -5.58 6.39 -3.15
N LEU A 122 -4.44 6.70 -2.52
CA LEU A 122 -4.20 6.48 -1.10
C LEU A 122 -4.69 7.68 -0.29
N HIS A 123 -5.64 7.45 0.60
CA HIS A 123 -6.24 8.46 1.46
C HIS A 123 -5.89 8.20 2.92
N TRP A 124 -4.95 8.98 3.43
CA TRP A 124 -4.50 8.92 4.81
C TRP A 124 -5.34 9.79 5.74
N GLY A 125 -5.39 9.45 7.02
CA GLY A 125 -6.19 10.17 8.00
C GLY A 125 -7.69 9.95 7.87
N GLN A 126 -8.11 8.88 7.20
CA GLN A 126 -9.51 8.50 6.99
C GLN A 126 -9.89 7.37 7.95
N ASP A 127 -10.61 7.72 9.00
CA ASP A 127 -11.12 6.76 9.98
C ASP A 127 -12.46 6.21 9.53
N VAL A 128 -12.49 4.97 9.05
CA VAL A 128 -13.72 4.30 8.60
C VAL A 128 -14.57 3.93 9.81
N LEU A 129 -15.76 4.49 9.86
CA LEU A 129 -16.70 4.34 10.99
C LEU A 129 -17.73 3.24 10.74
N GLU A 130 -18.16 3.09 9.49
CA GLU A 130 -19.23 2.15 9.14
C GLU A 130 -19.03 1.64 7.71
N VAL A 131 -19.31 0.35 7.52
CA VAL A 131 -19.46 -0.29 6.22
C VAL A 131 -20.81 -1.00 6.21
N ARG A 132 -21.70 -0.62 5.31
CA ARG A 132 -23.05 -1.21 5.23
C ARG A 132 -23.45 -1.48 3.78
N ARG A 133 -24.37 -2.41 3.60
CA ARG A 133 -25.03 -2.66 2.33
C ARG A 133 -26.51 -2.31 2.47
N PRO A 134 -26.98 -1.18 1.90
CA PRO A 134 -28.38 -0.79 1.96
C PRO A 134 -29.26 -1.82 1.25
N SER A 135 -30.45 -2.06 1.79
CA SER A 135 -31.44 -2.96 1.17
C SER A 135 -31.81 -2.44 -0.24
N GLY A 136 -31.71 -3.30 -1.24
CA GLY A 136 -31.99 -2.95 -2.64
C GLY A 136 -30.86 -2.24 -3.39
N SER A 137 -29.73 -1.95 -2.72
CA SER A 137 -28.55 -1.42 -3.38
C SER A 137 -27.61 -2.54 -3.83
N GLY A 138 -27.05 -2.43 -5.05
CA GLY A 138 -25.97 -3.29 -5.54
C GLY A 138 -24.61 -2.94 -4.96
N ALA A 139 -24.46 -1.77 -4.34
CA ALA A 139 -23.18 -1.23 -3.86
C ALA A 139 -23.10 -1.19 -2.33
N TRP A 140 -21.88 -1.30 -1.81
CA TRP A 140 -21.58 -1.04 -0.41
C TRP A 140 -21.41 0.47 -0.17
N GLN A 141 -21.80 0.93 1.01
CA GLN A 141 -21.55 2.29 1.47
C GLN A 141 -20.53 2.27 2.59
N VAL A 142 -19.54 3.15 2.49
CA VAL A 142 -18.48 3.31 3.47
C VAL A 142 -18.49 4.75 3.97
N HIS A 143 -18.58 4.91 5.29
CA HIS A 143 -18.55 6.22 5.95
C HIS A 143 -17.22 6.38 6.67
N SER A 144 -16.49 7.46 6.36
CA SER A 144 -15.22 7.82 7.01
C SER A 144 -15.22 9.28 7.48
N ARG A 145 -14.29 9.61 8.35
CA ARG A 145 -14.03 10.99 8.84
C ARG A 145 -12.54 11.27 8.91
#